data_d19b708b1bfc42ef59f6ebafcb692649
#
_entry.id   d19b708b1bfc42ef59f6ebafcb692649
#
_cell.length_a   1.000
_cell.length_b   1.000
_cell.length_c   1.000
_cell.angle_alpha   90.00
_cell.angle_beta   90.00
_cell.angle_gamma   90.00
#
_symmetry.space_group_name_H-M   'P 1'
#
loop_
_entity.id
_entity.type
_entity.pdbx_description
1 polymer ?
#
loop_
_entity_poly.entity_id
_entity_poly.type
_entity_poly.pdbx_seq_one_letter_code
_entity_poly.pdbx_strand_id
1 'polypeptide(L)'
;LFITNPSNPPSYALSAETTARIVNIVKNDNPNLMIITDDVYATFIPHFRSLMAELPHNTLCVYSFSKYFGATGWRLAVTALHEDNIYDKMIARLPEEQKAILSKRYSSLDLHPEKMKFIDRMVADSRQVALNHTAGLSLPQQMQMSLFASFSLLDKGDYYKTKMQNIIRRRLNALWDNTGFSLVEDPLRAGYYSEIDIAIWARKFYGDEFVTYLEKSYNPLDVVFRLANETSLVLLNGGGFAGPKSVSYT
;
A
#
# COMPACT_ATOMS: atom_id res chain seq x y z
N LEU A 1 13.63 2.77 4.34
CA LEU A 1 12.84 1.62 3.86
C LEU A 1 11.44 2.10 3.49
N PHE A 2 11.00 1.85 2.26
CA PHE A 2 9.61 2.02 1.84
C PHE A 2 8.98 0.64 1.62
N ILE A 3 7.79 0.41 2.19
CA ILE A 3 7.12 -0.88 2.11
C ILE A 3 5.60 -0.72 2.10
N THR A 4 4.92 -1.42 1.19
CA THR A 4 3.46 -1.58 1.21
C THR A 4 3.12 -2.87 1.96
N ASN A 5 2.37 -2.78 3.05
CA ASN A 5 2.05 -3.94 3.89
C ASN A 5 0.57 -3.95 4.29
N PRO A 6 -0.25 -4.88 3.79
CA PRO A 6 0.06 -5.96 2.82
C PRO A 6 0.56 -5.44 1.47
N SER A 7 1.38 -6.25 0.80
CA SER A 7 2.04 -5.91 -0.46
C SER A 7 1.05 -5.65 -1.60
N ASN A 8 1.48 -4.86 -2.58
CA ASN A 8 0.75 -4.58 -3.81
C ASN A 8 1.70 -4.84 -5.00
N PRO A 9 1.35 -5.74 -5.92
CA PRO A 9 0.09 -6.45 -6.11
C PRO A 9 -0.06 -7.80 -5.40
N PRO A 10 0.98 -8.48 -4.85
CA PRO A 10 0.84 -9.86 -4.33
C PRO A 10 -0.20 -10.02 -3.22
N SER A 11 -0.54 -8.92 -2.52
CA SER A 11 -1.62 -8.89 -1.51
C SER A 11 -1.34 -9.72 -0.24
N TYR A 12 -0.05 -9.80 0.15
CA TYR A 12 0.40 -10.50 1.35
C TYR A 12 0.97 -9.57 2.39
N ALA A 13 0.60 -9.80 3.65
CA ALA A 13 1.20 -9.14 4.79
C ALA A 13 2.58 -9.73 5.13
N LEU A 14 3.41 -8.94 5.78
CA LEU A 14 4.67 -9.42 6.35
C LEU A 14 4.38 -10.52 7.38
N SER A 15 5.18 -11.58 7.36
CA SER A 15 5.14 -12.61 8.42
C SER A 15 5.68 -12.05 9.74
N ALA A 16 5.29 -12.69 10.85
CA ALA A 16 5.82 -12.34 12.17
C ALA A 16 7.36 -12.45 12.21
N GLU A 17 7.92 -13.45 11.53
CA GLU A 17 9.37 -13.63 11.42
C GLU A 17 10.03 -12.47 10.67
N THR A 18 9.50 -12.09 9.51
CA THR A 18 10.03 -10.97 8.73
C THR A 18 9.94 -9.66 9.51
N THR A 19 8.81 -9.43 10.19
CA THR A 19 8.63 -8.27 11.07
C THR A 19 9.68 -8.26 12.18
N ALA A 20 9.89 -9.39 12.87
CA ALA A 20 10.89 -9.50 13.92
C ALA A 20 12.33 -9.24 13.40
N ARG A 21 12.65 -9.69 12.20
CA ARG A 21 13.95 -9.38 11.55
C ARG A 21 14.13 -7.90 11.28
N ILE A 22 13.11 -7.21 10.76
CA ILE A 22 13.14 -5.76 10.56
C ILE A 22 13.34 -5.02 11.89
N VAL A 23 12.60 -5.43 12.93
CA VAL A 23 12.73 -4.88 14.28
C VAL A 23 14.14 -5.06 14.82
N ASN A 24 14.72 -6.24 14.65
CA ASN A 24 16.10 -6.52 15.08
C ASN A 24 17.12 -5.64 14.37
N ILE A 25 17.02 -5.49 13.06
CA ILE A 25 17.89 -4.61 12.26
C ILE A 25 17.82 -3.16 12.77
N VAL A 26 16.60 -2.66 12.99
CA VAL A 26 16.43 -1.29 13.49
C VAL A 26 17.02 -1.12 14.87
N LYS A 27 16.80 -2.06 15.78
CA LYS A 27 17.26 -1.94 17.17
C LYS A 27 18.78 -2.11 17.33
N ASN A 28 19.38 -2.99 16.55
CA ASN A 28 20.77 -3.42 16.79
C ASN A 28 21.74 -2.92 15.72
N ASP A 29 21.31 -2.83 14.45
CA ASP A 29 22.23 -2.56 13.36
C ASP A 29 22.08 -1.13 12.80
N ASN A 30 20.83 -0.64 12.70
CA ASN A 30 20.56 0.67 12.11
C ASN A 30 19.42 1.41 12.84
N PRO A 31 19.68 1.98 14.02
CA PRO A 31 18.67 2.68 14.82
C PRO A 31 18.14 3.97 14.17
N ASN A 32 18.82 4.47 13.16
CA ASN A 32 18.40 5.64 12.39
C ASN A 32 17.63 5.29 11.10
N LEU A 33 17.29 4.01 10.88
CA LEU A 33 16.52 3.62 9.72
C LEU A 33 15.14 4.28 9.73
N MET A 34 14.87 5.10 8.72
CA MET A 34 13.55 5.69 8.48
C MET A 34 12.70 4.72 7.66
N ILE A 35 11.48 4.46 8.13
CA ILE A 35 10.55 3.53 7.52
C ILE A 35 9.29 4.29 7.09
N ILE A 36 8.85 4.09 5.86
CA ILE A 36 7.54 4.51 5.38
C ILE A 36 6.75 3.23 5.08
N THR A 37 5.62 3.04 5.77
CA THR A 37 4.71 1.93 5.49
C THR A 37 3.39 2.43 4.91
N ASP A 38 2.94 1.79 3.83
CA ASP A 38 1.60 1.98 3.27
C ASP A 38 0.71 0.81 3.68
N ASP A 39 -0.18 1.06 4.63
CA ASP A 39 -1.03 0.06 5.26
C ASP A 39 -2.46 0.05 4.64
N VAL A 40 -2.62 0.50 3.40
CA VAL A 40 -3.92 0.64 2.74
C VAL A 40 -4.76 -0.64 2.69
N TYR A 41 -4.11 -1.82 2.67
CA TYR A 41 -4.78 -3.13 2.65
C TYR A 41 -4.86 -3.81 4.02
N ALA A 42 -4.37 -3.18 5.08
CA ALA A 42 -4.30 -3.72 6.43
C ALA A 42 -5.64 -4.24 6.96
N THR A 43 -6.73 -3.53 6.68
CA THR A 43 -8.08 -3.88 7.12
C THR A 43 -8.62 -5.20 6.55
N PHE A 44 -8.02 -5.73 5.49
CA PHE A 44 -8.39 -7.01 4.89
C PHE A 44 -7.68 -8.22 5.52
N ILE A 45 -6.68 -8.00 6.37
CA ILE A 45 -6.01 -9.05 7.15
C ILE A 45 -6.63 -9.13 8.56
N PRO A 46 -7.11 -10.30 8.99
CA PRO A 46 -7.49 -10.51 10.37
C PRO A 46 -6.30 -10.27 11.30
N HIS A 47 -6.51 -9.51 12.38
CA HIS A 47 -5.46 -9.24 13.39
C HIS A 47 -4.17 -8.61 12.85
N PHE A 48 -4.27 -7.83 11.77
CA PHE A 48 -3.11 -7.12 11.20
C PHE A 48 -2.40 -6.28 12.26
N ARG A 49 -1.07 -6.30 12.21
CA ARG A 49 -0.21 -5.47 13.03
C ARG A 49 0.78 -4.69 12.16
N SER A 50 0.66 -3.37 12.19
CA SER A 50 1.51 -2.47 11.44
C SER A 50 2.94 -2.45 11.96
N LEU A 51 3.92 -2.20 11.09
CA LEU A 51 5.30 -1.88 11.50
C LEU A 51 5.35 -0.67 12.43
N MET A 52 4.42 0.27 12.31
CA MET A 52 4.32 1.40 13.23
C MET A 52 4.03 0.98 14.68
N ALA A 53 3.32 -0.13 14.89
CA ALA A 53 3.08 -0.65 16.23
C ALA A 53 4.36 -1.27 16.87
N GLU A 54 5.27 -1.77 16.04
CA GLU A 54 6.54 -2.37 16.51
C GLU A 54 7.68 -1.35 16.61
N LEU A 55 7.70 -0.38 15.70
CA LEU A 55 8.76 0.61 15.53
C LEU A 55 8.17 2.03 15.41
N PRO A 56 7.41 2.51 16.41
CA PRO A 56 6.70 3.78 16.32
C PRO A 56 7.63 4.97 16.05
N HIS A 57 8.82 4.97 16.63
CA HIS A 57 9.77 6.07 16.49
C HIS A 57 10.45 6.15 15.12
N ASN A 58 10.47 5.03 14.39
CA ASN A 58 11.14 4.93 13.09
C ASN A 58 10.17 4.96 11.91
N THR A 59 8.87 4.82 12.16
CA THR A 59 7.88 4.56 11.11
C THR A 59 6.95 5.76 10.91
N LEU A 60 6.85 6.18 9.65
CA LEU A 60 5.77 7.00 9.13
C LEU A 60 4.76 6.06 8.47
N CYS A 61 3.54 6.03 8.97
CA CYS A 61 2.48 5.17 8.47
C CYS A 61 1.53 5.97 7.58
N VAL A 62 1.24 5.43 6.41
CA VAL A 62 0.22 5.97 5.50
C VAL A 62 -0.96 5.01 5.46
N TYR A 63 -2.17 5.52 5.63
CA TYR A 63 -3.40 4.76 5.48
C TYR A 63 -4.36 5.50 4.54
N SER A 64 -4.95 4.78 3.59
CA SER A 64 -5.93 5.33 2.66
C SER A 64 -7.32 4.74 2.89
N PHE A 65 -8.33 5.60 2.85
CA PHE A 65 -9.74 5.20 2.89
C PHE A 65 -10.24 4.59 1.57
N SER A 66 -9.42 4.66 0.53
CA SER A 66 -9.81 4.30 -0.85
C SER A 66 -10.31 2.87 -0.99
N LYS A 67 -9.68 1.90 -0.34
CA LYS A 67 -9.95 0.47 -0.55
C LYS A 67 -11.02 -0.06 0.38
N TYR A 68 -10.88 0.20 1.66
CA TYR A 68 -11.77 -0.31 2.70
C TYR A 68 -13.21 0.22 2.56
N PHE A 69 -13.35 1.51 2.23
CA PHE A 69 -14.66 2.13 2.03
C PHE A 69 -15.11 2.20 0.55
N GLY A 70 -14.33 1.65 -0.39
CA GLY A 70 -14.63 1.73 -1.81
C GLY A 70 -14.63 3.17 -2.35
N ALA A 71 -13.86 4.06 -1.73
CA ALA A 71 -13.89 5.51 -1.93
C ALA A 71 -12.68 6.04 -2.72
N THR A 72 -12.24 5.31 -3.74
CA THR A 72 -11.01 5.61 -4.49
C THR A 72 -11.00 7.00 -5.14
N GLY A 73 -12.14 7.45 -5.63
CA GLY A 73 -12.28 8.77 -6.28
C GLY A 73 -12.18 9.96 -5.33
N TRP A 74 -12.43 9.78 -4.05
CA TRP A 74 -12.36 10.85 -3.05
C TRP A 74 -10.95 11.30 -2.71
N ARG A 75 -9.93 10.49 -2.97
CA ARG A 75 -8.52 10.78 -2.69
C ARG A 75 -8.26 11.12 -1.22
N LEU A 76 -8.75 10.27 -0.32
CA LEU A 76 -8.63 10.46 1.13
C LEU A 76 -7.59 9.52 1.72
N ALA A 77 -6.61 10.09 2.42
CA ALA A 77 -5.59 9.36 3.15
C ALA A 77 -5.20 10.12 4.42
N VAL A 78 -4.61 9.42 5.36
CA VAL A 78 -4.00 9.98 6.56
C VAL A 78 -2.57 9.49 6.68
N THR A 79 -1.73 10.35 7.25
CA THR A 79 -0.36 10.01 7.61
C THR A 79 -0.22 10.12 9.12
N ALA A 80 0.34 9.09 9.73
CA ALA A 80 0.61 9.04 11.16
C ALA A 80 2.11 9.00 11.43
N LEU A 81 2.56 9.79 12.37
CA LEU A 81 3.95 9.85 12.83
C LEU A 81 3.95 9.98 14.36
N HIS A 82 4.79 9.22 15.04
CA HIS A 82 4.93 9.32 16.48
C HIS A 82 5.53 10.68 16.87
N GLU A 83 5.10 11.26 18.00
CA GLU A 83 5.58 12.56 18.44
C GLU A 83 7.09 12.59 18.67
N ASP A 84 7.66 11.54 19.29
CA ASP A 84 9.09 11.30 19.37
C ASP A 84 9.51 10.38 18.21
N ASN A 85 10.06 10.94 17.15
CA ASN A 85 10.39 10.21 15.92
C ASN A 85 11.82 10.48 15.45
N ILE A 86 12.33 9.55 14.65
CA ILE A 86 13.70 9.63 14.13
C ILE A 86 13.84 10.74 13.07
N TYR A 87 12.78 11.11 12.35
CA TYR A 87 12.83 12.12 11.31
C TYR A 87 13.19 13.48 11.90
N ASP A 88 12.54 13.87 13.01
CA ASP A 88 12.88 15.11 13.74
C ASP A 88 14.29 15.04 14.33
N LYS A 89 14.69 13.89 14.88
CA LYS A 89 16.03 13.69 15.42
C LYS A 89 17.12 13.82 14.34
N MET A 90 16.86 13.30 13.15
CA MET A 90 17.81 13.42 12.03
C MET A 90 17.90 14.86 11.50
N ILE A 91 16.77 15.59 11.41
CA ILE A 91 16.76 17.00 11.04
C ILE A 91 17.57 17.82 12.06
N ALA A 92 17.39 17.57 13.35
CA ALA A 92 18.12 18.26 14.40
C ALA A 92 19.65 18.06 14.34
N ARG A 93 20.11 16.94 13.75
CA ARG A 93 21.53 16.60 13.58
C ARG A 93 22.13 17.11 12.28
N LEU A 94 21.37 17.73 11.40
CA LEU A 94 21.89 18.27 10.14
C LEU A 94 22.96 19.34 10.40
N PRO A 95 23.97 19.47 9.53
CA PRO A 95 24.90 20.59 9.55
C PRO A 95 24.18 21.93 9.45
N GLU A 96 24.75 22.98 10.05
CA GLU A 96 24.14 24.31 10.10
C GLU A 96 23.81 24.89 8.71
N GLU A 97 24.64 24.60 7.72
CA GLU A 97 24.38 24.99 6.33
C GLU A 97 23.09 24.38 5.79
N GLN A 98 22.86 23.09 6.06
CA GLN A 98 21.64 22.39 5.63
C GLN A 98 20.42 22.87 6.43
N LYS A 99 20.56 23.14 7.72
CA LYS A 99 19.50 23.75 8.53
C LYS A 99 19.12 25.13 8.00
N ALA A 100 20.10 25.95 7.58
CA ALA A 100 19.86 27.26 6.99
C ALA A 100 19.04 27.14 5.68
N ILE A 101 19.34 26.15 4.83
CA ILE A 101 18.58 25.86 3.61
C ILE A 101 17.13 25.51 3.95
N LEU A 102 16.92 24.62 4.94
CA LEU A 102 15.59 24.26 5.40
C LEU A 102 14.82 25.45 5.97
N SER A 103 15.48 26.26 6.79
CA SER A 103 14.88 27.47 7.37
C SER A 103 14.47 28.47 6.29
N LYS A 104 15.31 28.67 5.28
CA LYS A 104 14.97 29.50 4.12
C LYS A 104 13.76 28.97 3.35
N ARG A 105 13.64 27.64 3.18
CA ARG A 105 12.52 26.99 2.48
C ARG A 105 11.17 27.31 3.12
N TYR A 106 11.12 27.34 4.44
CA TYR A 106 9.85 27.52 5.20
C TYR A 106 9.67 28.91 5.81
N SER A 107 10.59 29.85 5.59
CA SER A 107 10.55 31.18 6.20
C SER A 107 9.35 32.04 5.84
N SER A 108 8.67 31.76 4.71
CA SER A 108 7.44 32.42 4.34
C SER A 108 6.17 31.85 5.02
N LEU A 109 6.31 30.72 5.72
CA LEU A 109 5.21 29.98 6.30
C LEU A 109 5.23 30.00 7.83
N ASP A 110 6.42 30.09 8.42
CA ASP A 110 6.62 30.07 9.86
C ASP A 110 7.70 31.10 10.27
N LEU A 111 7.48 31.75 11.42
CA LEU A 111 8.46 32.70 11.99
C LEU A 111 9.69 31.99 12.59
N HIS A 112 9.53 30.72 12.94
CA HIS A 112 10.57 29.87 13.53
C HIS A 112 10.74 28.56 12.75
N PRO A 113 11.11 28.62 11.46
CA PRO A 113 11.17 27.46 10.59
C PRO A 113 12.19 26.40 11.06
N GLU A 114 13.16 26.80 11.87
CA GLU A 114 14.13 25.89 12.51
C GLU A 114 13.49 24.96 13.55
N LYS A 115 12.33 25.34 14.11
CA LYS A 115 11.58 24.57 15.12
C LYS A 115 10.48 23.69 14.53
N MET A 116 10.19 23.86 13.24
CA MET A 116 9.14 23.06 12.58
C MET A 116 9.45 21.57 12.68
N LYS A 117 8.46 20.80 13.14
CA LYS A 117 8.52 19.34 13.14
C LYS A 117 8.42 18.78 11.71
N PHE A 118 8.89 17.56 11.51
CA PHE A 118 8.85 16.91 10.21
C PHE A 118 7.42 16.82 9.65
N ILE A 119 6.43 16.53 10.49
CA ILE A 119 5.03 16.47 10.07
C ILE A 119 4.53 17.83 9.56
N ASP A 120 4.91 18.93 10.20
CA ASP A 120 4.52 20.28 9.79
C ASP A 120 5.17 20.65 8.46
N ARG A 121 6.43 20.23 8.24
CA ARG A 121 7.13 20.37 6.95
C ARG A 121 6.41 19.61 5.84
N MET A 122 5.95 18.38 6.10
CA MET A 122 5.16 17.62 5.13
C MET A 122 3.86 18.34 4.77
N VAL A 123 3.17 18.92 5.75
CA VAL A 123 1.95 19.72 5.52
C VAL A 123 2.27 20.95 4.67
N ALA A 124 3.33 21.69 5.00
CA ALA A 124 3.79 22.85 4.26
C ALA A 124 4.13 22.50 2.81
N ASP A 125 4.92 21.45 2.61
CA ASP A 125 5.31 20.98 1.28
C ASP A 125 4.12 20.52 0.45
N SER A 126 3.17 19.81 1.05
CA SER A 126 1.95 19.38 0.35
C SER A 126 1.12 20.53 -0.18
N ARG A 127 1.11 21.66 0.52
CA ARG A 127 0.43 22.90 0.10
C ARG A 127 1.19 23.66 -0.99
N GLN A 128 2.53 23.71 -0.88
CA GLN A 128 3.37 24.41 -1.85
C GLN A 128 3.41 23.72 -3.21
N VAL A 129 3.50 22.40 -3.22
CA VAL A 129 3.59 21.61 -4.46
C VAL A 129 2.25 21.53 -5.19
N ALA A 130 1.14 21.88 -4.52
CA ALA A 130 -0.21 21.88 -5.10
C ALA A 130 -0.54 20.59 -5.88
N LEU A 131 -0.08 19.44 -5.39
CA LEU A 131 -0.23 18.13 -6.03
C LEU A 131 -1.68 17.79 -6.41
N ASN A 132 -2.65 18.43 -5.75
CA ASN A 132 -4.07 18.21 -5.96
C ASN A 132 -4.82 19.50 -6.37
N HIS A 133 -4.13 20.49 -6.89
CA HIS A 133 -4.68 21.80 -7.24
C HIS A 133 -5.36 22.55 -6.06
N THR A 134 -5.20 22.08 -4.84
CA THR A 134 -5.77 22.66 -3.62
C THR A 134 -4.74 22.68 -2.51
N ALA A 135 -4.86 23.64 -1.60
CA ALA A 135 -4.00 23.77 -0.42
C ALA A 135 -4.37 22.76 0.71
N GLY A 136 -4.75 21.56 0.35
CA GLY A 136 -5.19 20.49 1.25
C GLY A 136 -6.56 19.94 0.86
N LEU A 137 -7.18 19.18 1.77
CA LEU A 137 -8.51 18.62 1.53
C LEU A 137 -9.59 19.71 1.50
N SER A 138 -10.48 19.63 0.52
CA SER A 138 -11.69 20.46 0.48
C SER A 138 -12.62 20.12 1.64
N LEU A 139 -13.54 21.03 1.99
CA LEU A 139 -14.52 20.78 3.05
C LEU A 139 -15.32 19.48 2.86
N PRO A 140 -15.88 19.18 1.66
CA PRO A 140 -16.55 17.89 1.44
C PRO A 140 -15.66 16.68 1.69
N GLN A 141 -14.38 16.74 1.31
CA GLN A 141 -13.42 15.65 1.57
C GLN A 141 -13.17 15.47 3.07
N GLN A 142 -12.98 16.56 3.82
CA GLN A 142 -12.81 16.53 5.27
C GLN A 142 -14.04 15.95 5.97
N MET A 143 -15.24 16.37 5.57
CA MET A 143 -16.50 15.81 6.08
C MET A 143 -16.61 14.31 5.79
N GLN A 144 -16.34 13.88 4.57
CA GLN A 144 -16.41 12.47 4.20
C GLN A 144 -15.40 11.63 5.00
N MET A 145 -14.19 12.11 5.18
CA MET A 145 -13.16 11.43 5.99
C MET A 145 -13.60 11.33 7.46
N SER A 146 -14.17 12.40 8.02
CA SER A 146 -14.69 12.42 9.38
C SER A 146 -15.84 11.43 9.57
N LEU A 147 -16.73 11.31 8.58
CA LEU A 147 -17.82 10.32 8.59
C LEU A 147 -17.28 8.88 8.56
N PHE A 148 -16.29 8.58 7.73
CA PHE A 148 -15.65 7.26 7.69
C PHE A 148 -14.97 6.92 9.02
N ALA A 149 -14.23 7.88 9.60
CA ALA A 149 -13.57 7.69 10.88
C ALA A 149 -14.60 7.48 12.01
N SER A 150 -15.63 8.30 12.07
CA SER A 150 -16.71 8.17 13.06
C SER A 150 -17.45 6.85 12.93
N PHE A 151 -17.75 6.44 11.70
CA PHE A 151 -18.38 5.14 11.44
C PHE A 151 -17.52 3.98 11.97
N SER A 152 -16.20 4.00 11.69
CA SER A 152 -15.29 2.97 12.20
C SER A 152 -15.20 2.95 13.73
N LEU A 153 -15.26 4.12 14.39
CA LEU A 153 -15.29 4.22 15.86
C LEU A 153 -16.59 3.69 16.48
N LEU A 154 -17.70 3.80 15.76
CA LEU A 154 -19.03 3.34 16.20
C LEU A 154 -19.24 1.84 15.94
N ASP A 155 -18.54 1.25 14.98
CA ASP A 155 -18.62 -0.18 14.64
C ASP A 155 -17.88 -1.06 15.68
N LYS A 156 -18.36 -1.04 16.93
CA LYS A 156 -17.74 -1.73 18.07
C LYS A 156 -17.59 -3.24 17.90
N GLY A 157 -18.40 -3.85 17.02
CA GLY A 157 -18.38 -5.29 16.75
C GLY A 157 -17.59 -5.66 15.51
N ASP A 158 -16.88 -4.72 14.86
CA ASP A 158 -16.18 -4.95 13.60
C ASP A 158 -17.09 -5.56 12.50
N TYR A 159 -18.40 -5.27 12.52
CA TYR A 159 -19.37 -5.86 11.58
C TYR A 159 -19.06 -5.49 10.13
N TYR A 160 -18.74 -4.23 9.88
CA TYR A 160 -18.40 -3.78 8.53
C TYR A 160 -17.08 -4.40 8.06
N LYS A 161 -16.07 -4.43 8.93
CA LYS A 161 -14.78 -5.03 8.64
C LYS A 161 -14.91 -6.51 8.28
N THR A 162 -15.63 -7.27 9.10
CA THR A 162 -15.91 -8.69 8.85
C THR A 162 -16.66 -8.88 7.53
N LYS A 163 -17.66 -8.04 7.25
CA LYS A 163 -18.41 -8.08 5.98
C LYS A 163 -17.50 -7.82 4.78
N MET A 164 -16.62 -6.83 4.84
CA MET A 164 -15.70 -6.52 3.75
C MET A 164 -14.68 -7.65 3.53
N GLN A 165 -14.10 -8.20 4.58
CA GLN A 165 -13.22 -9.37 4.51
C GLN A 165 -13.93 -10.56 3.87
N ASN A 166 -15.16 -10.85 4.27
CA ASN A 166 -15.96 -11.95 3.71
C ASN A 166 -16.29 -11.74 2.23
N ILE A 167 -16.60 -10.51 1.81
CA ILE A 167 -16.85 -10.19 0.39
C ILE A 167 -15.59 -10.45 -0.44
N ILE A 168 -14.43 -9.95 0.00
CA ILE A 168 -13.17 -10.16 -0.70
C ILE A 168 -12.84 -11.65 -0.78
N ARG A 169 -12.93 -12.37 0.32
CA ARG A 169 -12.63 -13.81 0.37
C ARG A 169 -13.55 -14.62 -0.55
N ARG A 170 -14.85 -14.32 -0.52
CA ARG A 170 -15.83 -14.98 -1.43
C ARG A 170 -15.49 -14.73 -2.90
N ARG A 171 -15.13 -13.48 -3.26
CA ARG A 171 -14.76 -13.14 -4.64
C ARG A 171 -13.47 -13.83 -5.07
N LEU A 172 -12.49 -13.85 -4.19
CA LEU A 172 -11.23 -14.52 -4.41
C LEU A 172 -11.42 -16.02 -4.64
N ASN A 173 -12.20 -16.70 -3.80
CA ASN A 173 -12.51 -18.11 -3.95
C ASN A 173 -13.23 -18.37 -5.28
N ALA A 174 -14.28 -17.59 -5.59
CA ALA A 174 -15.00 -17.73 -6.86
C ALA A 174 -14.08 -17.54 -8.09
N LEU A 175 -13.11 -16.63 -8.03
CA LEU A 175 -12.12 -16.48 -9.09
C LEU A 175 -11.29 -17.75 -9.24
N TRP A 176 -10.71 -18.27 -8.15
CA TRP A 176 -9.81 -19.41 -8.20
C TRP A 176 -10.53 -20.73 -8.51
N ASP A 177 -11.72 -20.95 -7.97
CA ASP A 177 -12.54 -22.13 -8.28
C ASP A 177 -12.79 -22.28 -9.79
N ASN A 178 -12.95 -21.17 -10.50
CA ASN A 178 -13.16 -21.16 -11.95
C ASN A 178 -11.86 -21.29 -12.77
N THR A 179 -10.68 -21.13 -12.15
CA THR A 179 -9.41 -21.34 -12.86
C THR A 179 -8.94 -22.78 -12.89
N GLY A 180 -9.62 -23.67 -12.17
CA GLY A 180 -9.22 -25.07 -12.01
C GLY A 180 -8.04 -25.27 -11.07
N PHE A 181 -7.66 -24.25 -10.27
CA PHE A 181 -6.67 -24.34 -9.23
C PHE A 181 -7.32 -24.15 -7.85
N SER A 182 -6.85 -24.91 -6.87
CA SER A 182 -7.28 -24.74 -5.49
C SER A 182 -6.48 -23.60 -4.83
N LEU A 183 -7.21 -22.69 -4.22
CA LEU A 183 -6.58 -21.64 -3.41
C LEU A 183 -6.28 -22.20 -2.02
N VAL A 184 -5.00 -22.21 -1.64
CA VAL A 184 -4.62 -22.56 -0.26
C VAL A 184 -4.95 -21.36 0.65
N GLU A 185 -5.67 -21.60 1.75
CA GLU A 185 -5.92 -20.57 2.73
C GLU A 185 -4.62 -20.12 3.40
N ASP A 186 -4.45 -18.80 3.48
CA ASP A 186 -3.29 -18.17 4.10
C ASP A 186 -3.75 -16.94 4.90
N PRO A 187 -3.52 -16.91 6.23
CA PRO A 187 -3.94 -15.80 7.08
C PRO A 187 -3.23 -14.46 6.75
N LEU A 188 -2.10 -14.51 6.05
CA LEU A 188 -1.36 -13.33 5.62
C LEU A 188 -1.86 -12.76 4.27
N ARG A 189 -2.78 -13.46 3.60
CA ARG A 189 -3.32 -13.00 2.32
C ARG A 189 -4.48 -12.03 2.54
N ALA A 190 -4.32 -10.78 2.10
CA ALA A 190 -5.41 -9.81 2.07
C ALA A 190 -6.43 -10.13 0.98
N GLY A 191 -6.00 -10.73 -0.13
CA GLY A 191 -6.86 -11.18 -1.23
C GLY A 191 -7.54 -10.05 -2.01
N TYR A 192 -7.08 -8.81 -1.84
CA TYR A 192 -7.62 -7.67 -2.57
C TYR A 192 -7.22 -7.70 -4.04
N TYR A 193 -6.03 -8.19 -4.33
CA TYR A 193 -5.54 -8.56 -5.66
C TYR A 193 -5.25 -10.05 -5.71
N SER A 194 -5.23 -10.59 -6.93
CA SER A 194 -4.81 -11.96 -7.20
C SER A 194 -3.74 -11.95 -8.28
N GLU A 195 -2.78 -12.81 -8.12
CA GLU A 195 -1.71 -13.04 -9.07
C GLU A 195 -2.02 -14.33 -9.84
N ILE A 196 -2.07 -14.24 -11.17
CA ILE A 196 -2.37 -15.36 -12.05
C ILE A 196 -1.20 -15.53 -13.01
N ASP A 197 -0.52 -16.66 -12.93
CA ASP A 197 0.50 -17.03 -13.93
C ASP A 197 -0.18 -17.74 -15.10
N ILE A 198 -0.32 -17.01 -16.21
CA ILE A 198 -1.00 -17.48 -17.42
C ILE A 198 -0.21 -18.65 -18.05
N ALA A 199 1.13 -18.68 -17.92
CA ALA A 199 1.94 -19.79 -18.43
C ALA A 199 1.70 -21.07 -17.63
N ILE A 200 1.61 -20.97 -16.31
CA ILE A 200 1.27 -22.12 -15.45
C ILE A 200 -0.14 -22.61 -15.75
N TRP A 201 -1.09 -21.69 -15.92
CA TRP A 201 -2.46 -22.02 -16.30
C TRP A 201 -2.52 -22.71 -17.66
N ALA A 202 -1.88 -22.14 -18.69
CA ALA A 202 -1.84 -22.70 -20.04
C ALA A 202 -1.17 -24.08 -20.06
N ARG A 203 -0.08 -24.27 -19.31
CA ARG A 203 0.63 -25.55 -19.20
C ARG A 203 -0.27 -26.66 -18.65
N LYS A 204 -1.06 -26.33 -17.61
CA LYS A 204 -1.96 -27.30 -17.00
C LYS A 204 -3.03 -27.82 -17.97
N PHE A 205 -3.58 -26.95 -18.82
CA PHE A 205 -4.70 -27.29 -19.68
C PHE A 205 -4.30 -27.68 -21.11
N TYR A 206 -3.15 -27.19 -21.61
CA TYR A 206 -2.75 -27.33 -23.00
C TYR A 206 -1.34 -27.92 -23.19
N GLY A 207 -0.58 -28.13 -22.12
CA GLY A 207 0.75 -28.72 -22.13
C GLY A 207 1.89 -27.75 -22.47
N ASP A 208 3.12 -28.28 -22.38
CA ASP A 208 4.35 -27.47 -22.54
C ASP A 208 4.57 -26.97 -23.97
N GLU A 209 4.17 -27.73 -24.98
CA GLU A 209 4.31 -27.32 -26.38
C GLU A 209 3.49 -26.07 -26.69
N PHE A 210 2.30 -25.97 -26.13
CA PHE A 210 1.45 -24.80 -26.29
C PHE A 210 2.05 -23.57 -25.59
N VAL A 211 2.60 -23.72 -24.39
CA VAL A 211 3.28 -22.61 -23.68
C VAL A 211 4.49 -22.14 -24.48
N THR A 212 5.30 -23.08 -25.01
CA THR A 212 6.45 -22.74 -25.86
C THR A 212 6.02 -21.99 -27.12
N TYR A 213 4.92 -22.37 -27.73
CA TYR A 213 4.34 -21.67 -28.88
C TYR A 213 3.91 -20.25 -28.51
N LEU A 214 3.21 -20.06 -27.37
CA LEU A 214 2.79 -18.75 -26.89
C LEU A 214 4.00 -17.83 -26.66
N GLU A 215 5.01 -18.31 -25.95
CA GLU A 215 6.22 -17.53 -25.63
C GLU A 215 7.01 -17.09 -26.85
N LYS A 216 7.00 -17.91 -27.93
CA LYS A 216 7.70 -17.59 -29.19
C LYS A 216 6.89 -16.70 -30.11
N SER A 217 5.56 -16.79 -30.07
CA SER A 217 4.68 -16.19 -31.08
C SER A 217 3.99 -14.92 -30.63
N TYR A 218 3.89 -14.69 -29.33
CA TYR A 218 3.12 -13.57 -28.75
C TYR A 218 3.90 -12.81 -27.71
N ASN A 219 3.64 -11.49 -27.65
CA ASN A 219 4.07 -10.69 -26.52
C ASN A 219 3.09 -10.96 -25.34
N PRO A 220 3.56 -11.03 -24.09
CA PRO A 220 2.67 -11.18 -22.92
C PRO A 220 1.51 -10.16 -22.86
N LEU A 221 1.72 -8.94 -23.36
CA LEU A 221 0.66 -7.93 -23.47
C LEU A 221 -0.45 -8.32 -24.45
N ASP A 222 -0.14 -9.08 -25.52
CA ASP A 222 -1.14 -9.48 -26.51
C ASP A 222 -2.23 -10.34 -25.87
N VAL A 223 -1.84 -11.21 -24.92
CA VAL A 223 -2.78 -12.06 -24.18
C VAL A 223 -3.73 -11.21 -23.34
N VAL A 224 -3.20 -10.20 -22.65
CA VAL A 224 -4.00 -9.29 -21.80
C VAL A 224 -4.98 -8.47 -22.63
N PHE A 225 -4.51 -7.90 -23.76
CA PHE A 225 -5.38 -7.15 -24.67
C PHE A 225 -6.44 -8.01 -25.33
N ARG A 226 -6.07 -9.22 -25.76
CA ARG A 226 -7.02 -10.14 -26.37
C ARG A 226 -8.09 -10.57 -25.38
N LEU A 227 -7.71 -10.90 -24.15
CA LEU A 227 -8.65 -11.22 -23.07
C LEU A 227 -9.63 -10.06 -22.84
N ALA A 228 -9.11 -8.83 -22.77
CA ALA A 228 -9.95 -7.64 -22.58
C ALA A 228 -10.95 -7.46 -23.75
N ASN A 229 -10.50 -7.64 -24.98
CA ASN A 229 -11.34 -7.47 -26.16
C ASN A 229 -12.43 -8.57 -26.27
N GLU A 230 -12.08 -9.80 -25.97
CA GLU A 230 -12.98 -10.95 -26.17
C GLU A 230 -13.93 -11.17 -24.98
N THR A 231 -13.51 -10.81 -23.77
CA THR A 231 -14.25 -11.15 -22.54
C THR A 231 -14.61 -9.96 -21.67
N SER A 232 -14.14 -8.77 -21.99
CA SER A 232 -14.22 -7.55 -21.13
C SER A 232 -13.50 -7.69 -19.78
N LEU A 233 -12.62 -8.69 -19.61
CA LEU A 233 -11.79 -8.86 -18.43
C LEU A 233 -10.46 -8.14 -18.64
N VAL A 234 -10.19 -7.16 -17.80
CA VAL A 234 -8.95 -6.37 -17.83
C VAL A 234 -8.02 -6.85 -16.73
N LEU A 235 -6.87 -7.39 -17.11
CA LEU A 235 -5.78 -7.75 -16.20
C LEU A 235 -4.62 -6.76 -16.36
N LEU A 236 -3.82 -6.63 -15.31
CA LEU A 236 -2.59 -5.85 -15.33
C LEU A 236 -1.40 -6.78 -15.58
N ASN A 237 -0.54 -6.44 -16.54
CA ASN A 237 0.66 -7.24 -16.81
C ASN A 237 1.69 -7.12 -15.69
N GLY A 238 2.25 -8.26 -15.25
CA GLY A 238 3.23 -8.35 -14.17
C GLY A 238 4.53 -7.59 -14.42
N GLY A 239 4.92 -7.43 -15.68
CA GLY A 239 6.11 -6.66 -16.05
C GLY A 239 6.06 -5.19 -15.62
N GLY A 240 4.86 -4.61 -15.48
CA GLY A 240 4.66 -3.26 -14.92
C GLY A 240 4.93 -3.16 -13.42
N PHE A 241 5.04 -4.29 -12.72
CA PHE A 241 5.29 -4.41 -11.27
C PHE A 241 6.62 -5.11 -10.96
N ALA A 242 7.56 -5.14 -11.93
CA ALA A 242 8.82 -5.89 -11.83
C ALA A 242 8.63 -7.40 -11.58
N GLY A 243 7.46 -7.94 -11.86
CA GLY A 243 7.13 -9.36 -11.80
C GLY A 243 7.48 -10.12 -13.08
N PRO A 244 7.38 -11.45 -13.09
CA PRO A 244 7.54 -12.26 -14.28
C PRO A 244 6.59 -11.83 -15.40
N LYS A 245 7.03 -11.95 -16.66
CA LYS A 245 6.22 -11.53 -17.83
C LYS A 245 4.97 -12.39 -18.03
N SER A 246 4.98 -13.66 -17.56
CA SER A 246 3.84 -14.59 -17.63
C SER A 246 2.75 -14.29 -16.61
N VAL A 247 3.05 -13.46 -15.62
CA VAL A 247 2.13 -13.13 -14.51
C VAL A 247 1.25 -11.94 -14.87
N SER A 248 -0.01 -12.03 -14.51
CA SER A 248 -0.97 -10.93 -14.57
C SER A 248 -1.71 -10.79 -13.24
N TYR A 249 -2.17 -9.58 -12.96
CA TYR A 249 -2.86 -9.22 -11.72
C TYR A 249 -4.29 -8.77 -12.01
N THR A 250 -5.18 -9.07 -11.05
CA THR A 250 -6.59 -8.65 -11.11
C THR A 250 -6.83 -7.36 -10.34
#